data_71ab6b22987c32253bdfa1127792b06e
#
_entry.id   71ab6b22987c32253bdfa1127792b06e
#
_cell.length_a   1.000
_cell.length_b   1.000
_cell.length_c   1.000
_cell.angle_alpha   90.00
_cell.angle_beta   90.00
_cell.angle_gamma   90.00
#
_symmetry.space_group_name_H-M   'P 1'
#
loop_
_entity.id
_entity.type
_entity.pdbx_description
1 polymer ?
#
loop_
_entity_poly.entity_id
_entity_poly.type
_entity_poly.pdbx_seq_one_letter_code
_entity_poly.pdbx_strand_id
1 'polypeptide(L)'
;DTNGNYGGGSWAPSIRHHDGKFWIYFCTPREGLMMSTATDPHGPWSPLHCVKRIGGWEDPCPIWDDNGQAYLGRSQLGAGPIILHKMSADGRTLEDDGHVIYTGPVAEGTKFHKRDGYYYISIPEGGVGEGWQTILRSKNIYGPYEKKVVLEKGSTNVNGPHQGALVDTPEGEWWFYHFQLTEPLGRVVHLQPAHWKDGWPVIGVDIDMNGIGEPVKVWTKPNTGKKVPVSFPQGGDSFDSPELNLQWQFNHNPSDADWNLTERKGWLLLKALKADHLRASRNMLTQKCIGYEGTVTTEMDMSSWTEGQRAGLFCIGNLFNGIGILKENGKNYLYLENNGSAVSYTHLRAHE
;
A
#
# COMPACT_ATOMS: atom_id res chain seq x y z
N ASP A 1 5.08 -18.06 -10.06
CA ASP A 1 3.64 -18.16 -10.32
C ASP A 1 3.36 -19.40 -11.17
N THR A 2 2.90 -20.44 -10.51
CA THR A 2 2.58 -21.74 -11.16
C THR A 2 1.15 -21.81 -11.69
N ASN A 3 0.31 -20.81 -11.40
CA ASN A 3 -1.15 -20.87 -11.62
C ASN A 3 -1.70 -19.80 -12.57
N GLY A 4 -0.84 -19.05 -13.28
CA GLY A 4 -1.27 -17.97 -14.18
C GLY A 4 -1.89 -16.77 -13.49
N ASN A 5 -1.68 -16.61 -12.17
CA ASN A 5 -2.20 -15.50 -11.37
C ASN A 5 -1.19 -14.36 -11.20
N TYR A 6 -0.06 -14.46 -11.86
CA TYR A 6 1.01 -13.47 -11.79
C TYR A 6 0.51 -12.07 -12.14
N GLY A 7 0.90 -11.09 -11.33
CA GLY A 7 0.48 -9.69 -11.51
C GLY A 7 -0.87 -9.34 -10.91
N GLY A 8 -1.58 -10.28 -10.26
CA GLY A 8 -2.82 -9.97 -9.54
C GLY A 8 -2.62 -9.16 -8.25
N GLY A 9 -1.41 -9.20 -7.71
CA GLY A 9 -1.01 -8.43 -6.54
C GLY A 9 -1.48 -8.99 -5.21
N SER A 10 -1.02 -8.38 -4.15
CA SER A 10 -1.57 -8.48 -2.79
C SER A 10 -2.32 -7.19 -2.47
N TRP A 11 -3.50 -7.33 -1.87
CA TRP A 11 -4.39 -6.20 -1.62
C TRP A 11 -4.30 -5.74 -0.17
N ALA A 12 -4.90 -4.61 0.15
CA ALA A 12 -4.77 -3.87 1.39
C ALA A 12 -4.62 -4.75 2.64
N PRO A 13 -3.44 -4.76 3.28
CA PRO A 13 -3.18 -5.59 4.44
C PRO A 13 -3.66 -4.93 5.72
N SER A 14 -3.75 -5.73 6.77
CA SER A 14 -3.75 -5.25 8.15
C SER A 14 -2.60 -5.86 8.92
N ILE A 15 -2.03 -5.09 9.85
CA ILE A 15 -1.05 -5.57 10.83
C ILE A 15 -1.61 -5.42 12.23
N ARG A 16 -1.41 -6.42 13.08
CA ARG A 16 -1.80 -6.40 14.49
C ARG A 16 -0.68 -7.00 15.34
N HIS A 17 -0.56 -6.50 16.55
CA HIS A 17 0.29 -7.13 17.56
C HIS A 17 -0.59 -7.91 18.52
N HIS A 18 -0.30 -9.19 18.72
CA HIS A 18 -1.00 -10.07 19.65
C HIS A 18 -0.07 -11.20 20.08
N ASP A 19 -0.10 -11.51 21.40
CA ASP A 19 0.69 -12.58 22.02
C ASP A 19 2.18 -12.56 21.62
N GLY A 20 2.81 -11.38 21.76
CA GLY A 20 4.23 -11.15 21.49
C GLY A 20 4.64 -11.24 20.02
N LYS A 21 3.69 -11.26 19.10
CA LYS A 21 3.94 -11.34 17.66
C LYS A 21 3.18 -10.27 16.90
N PHE A 22 3.75 -9.87 15.77
CA PHE A 22 3.07 -9.15 14.71
C PHE A 22 2.39 -10.15 13.77
N TRP A 23 1.17 -9.87 13.41
CA TRP A 23 0.31 -10.65 12.52
C TRP A 23 -0.06 -9.79 11.34
N ILE A 24 0.23 -10.24 10.13
CA ILE A 24 -0.19 -9.60 8.91
C ILE A 24 -1.19 -10.48 8.18
N TYR A 25 -2.31 -9.88 7.75
CA TYR A 25 -3.32 -10.53 6.92
C TYR A 25 -3.53 -9.69 5.66
N PHE A 26 -3.66 -10.35 4.54
CA PHE A 26 -4.00 -9.72 3.27
C PHE A 26 -4.72 -10.71 2.37
N CYS A 27 -5.45 -10.17 1.39
CA CYS A 27 -6.06 -10.99 0.35
C CYS A 27 -5.30 -10.85 -0.97
N THR A 28 -5.24 -11.94 -1.71
CA THR A 28 -4.92 -11.92 -3.12
C THR A 28 -6.20 -12.16 -3.90
N PRO A 29 -6.38 -11.56 -5.10
CA PRO A 29 -7.69 -11.58 -5.78
C PRO A 29 -8.18 -12.97 -6.15
N ARG A 30 -7.28 -13.94 -6.28
CA ARG A 30 -7.60 -15.29 -6.77
C ARG A 30 -7.22 -16.42 -5.83
N GLU A 31 -6.12 -16.28 -5.10
CA GLU A 31 -5.61 -17.34 -4.22
C GLU A 31 -6.31 -17.34 -2.86
N GLY A 32 -6.67 -16.17 -2.34
CA GLY A 32 -7.46 -16.06 -1.12
C GLY A 32 -6.86 -15.22 0.00
N LEU A 33 -7.27 -15.56 1.21
CA LEU A 33 -6.83 -14.94 2.45
C LEU A 33 -5.52 -15.56 2.93
N MET A 34 -4.51 -14.74 3.07
CA MET A 34 -3.16 -15.10 3.48
C MET A 34 -2.79 -14.44 4.81
N MET A 35 -1.91 -15.10 5.57
CA MET A 35 -1.33 -14.53 6.78
C MET A 35 0.13 -14.93 6.96
N SER A 36 0.85 -14.12 7.72
CA SER A 36 2.20 -14.40 8.21
C SER A 36 2.40 -13.74 9.57
N THR A 37 3.39 -14.20 10.34
CA THR A 37 3.72 -13.68 11.67
C THR A 37 5.22 -13.42 11.81
N ALA A 38 5.58 -12.47 12.68
CA ALA A 38 6.96 -12.22 13.07
C ALA A 38 7.02 -11.72 14.52
N THR A 39 8.12 -11.93 15.20
CA THR A 39 8.37 -11.33 16.54
C THR A 39 8.90 -9.90 16.44
N ASP A 40 9.48 -9.54 15.31
CA ASP A 40 9.95 -8.20 14.96
C ASP A 40 9.25 -7.76 13.66
N PRO A 41 8.71 -6.53 13.56
CA PRO A 41 8.05 -6.07 12.33
C PRO A 41 9.00 -5.98 11.12
N HIS A 42 10.31 -5.92 11.33
CA HIS A 42 11.31 -6.00 10.25
C HIS A 42 11.55 -7.45 9.77
N GLY A 43 11.00 -8.44 10.47
CA GLY A 43 11.14 -9.86 10.17
C GLY A 43 12.23 -10.56 11.01
N PRO A 44 12.60 -11.80 10.67
CA PRO A 44 12.04 -12.54 9.53
C PRO A 44 10.59 -12.93 9.77
N TRP A 45 9.80 -12.85 8.70
CA TRP A 45 8.40 -13.28 8.71
C TRP A 45 8.31 -14.79 8.50
N SER A 46 7.33 -15.43 9.14
CA SER A 46 7.05 -16.86 8.96
C SER A 46 6.68 -17.16 7.49
N PRO A 47 6.83 -18.41 7.03
CA PRO A 47 6.28 -18.82 5.76
C PRO A 47 4.79 -18.46 5.63
N LEU A 48 4.40 -18.01 4.44
CA LEU A 48 3.04 -17.58 4.16
C LEU A 48 2.06 -18.75 4.37
N HIS A 49 0.99 -18.48 5.13
CA HIS A 49 -0.09 -19.44 5.38
C HIS A 49 -1.37 -18.99 4.67
N CYS A 50 -1.99 -19.89 3.93
CA CYS A 50 -3.29 -19.67 3.33
C CYS A 50 -4.40 -20.06 4.33
N VAL A 51 -5.06 -19.05 4.89
CA VAL A 51 -6.17 -19.22 5.85
C VAL A 51 -7.43 -19.73 5.15
N LYS A 52 -7.73 -19.20 3.97
CA LYS A 52 -8.88 -19.59 3.15
C LYS A 52 -8.58 -19.40 1.68
N ARG A 53 -8.72 -20.48 0.89
CA ARG A 53 -8.67 -20.41 -0.58
C ARG A 53 -10.01 -19.92 -1.09
N ILE A 54 -10.04 -18.67 -1.57
CA ILE A 54 -11.24 -18.04 -2.11
C ILE A 54 -10.87 -16.79 -2.89
N GLY A 55 -11.56 -16.51 -3.99
CA GLY A 55 -11.41 -15.24 -4.70
C GLY A 55 -12.38 -14.17 -4.22
N GLY A 56 -12.06 -12.90 -4.50
CA GLY A 56 -12.99 -11.79 -4.31
C GLY A 56 -13.15 -11.29 -2.86
N TRP A 57 -12.24 -11.64 -1.95
CA TRP A 57 -12.19 -11.06 -0.60
C TRP A 57 -11.17 -9.94 -0.54
N GLU A 58 -11.44 -8.94 0.28
CA GLU A 58 -10.53 -7.80 0.49
C GLU A 58 -10.56 -7.28 1.92
N ASP A 59 -9.54 -6.49 2.28
CA ASP A 59 -9.40 -5.71 3.52
C ASP A 59 -9.55 -6.53 4.82
N PRO A 60 -8.87 -7.67 4.97
CA PRO A 60 -9.00 -8.50 6.14
C PRO A 60 -8.35 -7.82 7.35
N CYS A 61 -9.01 -7.90 8.51
CA CYS A 61 -8.47 -7.41 9.77
C CYS A 61 -8.82 -8.34 10.92
N PRO A 62 -7.82 -8.95 11.60
CA PRO A 62 -8.07 -9.78 12.75
C PRO A 62 -8.26 -8.95 14.01
N ILE A 63 -8.98 -9.53 14.98
CA ILE A 63 -9.04 -9.08 16.35
C ILE A 63 -9.11 -10.29 17.29
N TRP A 64 -8.39 -10.23 18.39
CA TRP A 64 -8.50 -11.18 19.50
C TRP A 64 -9.24 -10.50 20.64
N ASP A 65 -10.25 -11.16 21.15
CA ASP A 65 -11.04 -10.68 22.28
C ASP A 65 -10.37 -11.04 23.60
N ASP A 66 -10.80 -10.41 24.70
CA ASP A 66 -10.21 -10.60 26.03
C ASP A 66 -10.34 -12.03 26.53
N ASN A 67 -11.31 -12.79 26.04
CA ASN A 67 -11.49 -14.22 26.34
C ASN A 67 -10.64 -15.16 25.45
N GLY A 68 -9.78 -14.60 24.59
CA GLY A 68 -8.94 -15.36 23.66
C GLY A 68 -9.62 -15.79 22.38
N GLN A 69 -10.92 -15.49 22.17
CA GLN A 69 -11.60 -15.77 20.91
C GLN A 69 -11.11 -14.81 19.83
N ALA A 70 -10.71 -15.34 18.71
CA ALA A 70 -10.29 -14.55 17.57
C ALA A 70 -11.42 -14.39 16.54
N TYR A 71 -11.40 -13.25 15.86
CA TYR A 71 -12.32 -12.91 14.77
C TYR A 71 -11.56 -12.27 13.62
N LEU A 72 -12.13 -12.34 12.43
CA LEU A 72 -11.63 -11.66 11.23
C LEU A 72 -12.77 -10.88 10.58
N GLY A 73 -12.62 -9.58 10.47
CA GLY A 73 -13.50 -8.76 9.63
C GLY A 73 -12.92 -8.59 8.24
N ARG A 74 -13.77 -8.46 7.25
CA ARG A 74 -13.38 -8.22 5.85
C ARG A 74 -14.49 -7.56 5.05
N SER A 75 -14.15 -7.05 3.89
CA SER A 75 -15.11 -6.69 2.85
C SER A 75 -15.09 -7.69 1.68
N GLN A 76 -15.94 -7.44 0.70
CA GLN A 76 -16.06 -8.20 -0.54
C GLN A 76 -15.56 -7.33 -1.69
N LEU A 77 -14.90 -7.91 -2.67
CA LEU A 77 -14.40 -7.22 -3.85
C LEU A 77 -15.47 -6.31 -4.46
N GLY A 78 -15.09 -5.06 -4.70
CA GLY A 78 -15.98 -4.01 -5.16
C GLY A 78 -16.69 -3.27 -4.02
N ALA A 79 -16.13 -3.34 -2.81
CA ALA A 79 -16.63 -2.67 -1.60
C ALA A 79 -18.05 -3.15 -1.23
N GLY A 80 -18.13 -4.41 -0.87
CA GLY A 80 -19.38 -5.08 -0.45
C GLY A 80 -19.65 -4.90 1.04
N PRO A 81 -20.51 -5.75 1.62
CA PRO A 81 -20.81 -5.71 3.05
C PRO A 81 -19.58 -6.02 3.89
N ILE A 82 -19.54 -5.50 5.12
CA ILE A 82 -18.58 -5.90 6.13
C ILE A 82 -19.03 -7.22 6.76
N ILE A 83 -18.19 -8.22 6.67
CA ILE A 83 -18.43 -9.58 7.08
C ILE A 83 -17.46 -9.96 8.19
N LEU A 84 -17.99 -10.46 9.29
CA LEU A 84 -17.22 -10.97 10.44
C LEU A 84 -17.21 -12.48 10.43
N HIS A 85 -16.03 -13.05 10.53
CA HIS A 85 -15.83 -14.49 10.73
C HIS A 85 -15.33 -14.77 12.15
N LYS A 86 -15.79 -15.86 12.73
CA LYS A 86 -15.14 -16.47 13.87
C LYS A 86 -13.87 -17.17 13.39
N MET A 87 -12.78 -17.01 14.13
CA MET A 87 -11.46 -17.52 13.76
C MET A 87 -10.89 -18.34 14.90
N SER A 88 -10.11 -19.37 14.59
CA SER A 88 -9.35 -20.11 15.59
C SER A 88 -8.42 -19.19 16.39
N ALA A 89 -8.21 -19.48 17.66
CA ALA A 89 -7.40 -18.66 18.55
C ALA A 89 -5.95 -18.46 18.02
N ASP A 90 -5.42 -19.45 17.29
CA ASP A 90 -4.12 -19.38 16.62
C ASP A 90 -4.14 -18.60 15.30
N GLY A 91 -5.27 -17.98 14.95
CA GLY A 91 -5.41 -17.11 13.77
C GLY A 91 -5.29 -17.79 12.41
N ARG A 92 -5.27 -19.12 12.35
CA ARG A 92 -4.90 -19.84 11.12
C ARG A 92 -6.07 -20.39 10.32
N THR A 93 -7.26 -20.47 10.92
CA THR A 93 -8.45 -21.03 10.27
C THR A 93 -9.70 -20.22 10.61
N LEU A 94 -10.66 -20.17 9.68
CA LEU A 94 -11.99 -19.64 9.94
C LEU A 94 -12.89 -20.77 10.42
N GLU A 95 -13.72 -20.49 11.43
CA GLU A 95 -14.59 -21.47 12.10
C GLU A 95 -16.05 -21.38 11.67
N ASP A 96 -16.37 -20.39 10.81
CA ASP A 96 -17.71 -20.19 10.26
C ASP A 96 -17.67 -19.69 8.82
N ASP A 97 -18.86 -19.53 8.21
CA ASP A 97 -19.01 -18.97 6.87
C ASP A 97 -19.09 -17.43 6.84
N GLY A 98 -19.11 -16.79 8.03
CA GLY A 98 -19.15 -15.34 8.20
C GLY A 98 -20.56 -14.78 8.33
N HIS A 99 -20.64 -13.66 9.07
CA HIS A 99 -21.88 -12.94 9.35
C HIS A 99 -21.76 -11.52 8.80
N VAL A 100 -22.74 -11.08 8.02
CA VAL A 100 -22.85 -9.68 7.62
C VAL A 100 -23.18 -8.85 8.85
N ILE A 101 -22.26 -7.97 9.25
CA ILE A 101 -22.44 -7.11 10.43
C ILE A 101 -22.77 -5.67 10.06
N TYR A 102 -22.49 -5.27 8.82
CA TYR A 102 -22.81 -3.93 8.32
C TYR A 102 -22.90 -3.91 6.79
N THR A 103 -23.81 -3.09 6.28
CA THR A 103 -23.90 -2.75 4.86
C THR A 103 -24.00 -1.24 4.73
N GLY A 104 -23.13 -0.65 3.92
CA GLY A 104 -23.08 0.79 3.68
C GLY A 104 -22.63 1.11 2.25
N PRO A 105 -22.68 2.39 1.83
CA PRO A 105 -22.32 2.80 0.50
C PRO A 105 -20.80 2.66 0.28
N VAL A 106 -20.40 1.69 -0.54
CA VAL A 106 -18.97 1.42 -0.84
C VAL A 106 -18.17 1.21 0.45
N ALA A 107 -18.70 0.39 1.38
CA ALA A 107 -18.05 0.10 2.66
C ALA A 107 -16.93 -0.93 2.50
N GLU A 108 -15.71 -0.58 2.92
CA GLU A 108 -14.52 -1.43 2.80
C GLU A 108 -13.48 -1.10 3.89
N GLY A 109 -12.22 -1.47 3.71
CA GLY A 109 -11.10 -0.98 4.53
C GLY A 109 -11.13 -1.34 6.00
N THR A 110 -11.76 -2.45 6.35
CA THR A 110 -12.08 -2.86 7.73
C THR A 110 -10.87 -2.82 8.65
N LYS A 111 -10.96 -2.06 9.74
CA LYS A 111 -9.95 -2.06 10.83
C LYS A 111 -10.65 -2.09 12.19
N PHE A 112 -10.37 -3.13 12.97
CA PHE A 112 -10.92 -3.26 14.32
C PHE A 112 -10.08 -2.55 15.37
N HIS A 113 -10.77 -2.03 16.37
CA HIS A 113 -10.19 -1.51 17.59
C HIS A 113 -11.11 -1.83 18.77
N LYS A 114 -10.55 -2.14 19.95
CA LYS A 114 -11.33 -2.35 21.17
C LYS A 114 -10.91 -1.33 22.22
N ARG A 115 -11.89 -0.62 22.78
CA ARG A 115 -11.66 0.39 23.80
C ARG A 115 -12.87 0.54 24.72
N ASP A 116 -12.62 0.68 26.02
CA ASP A 116 -13.65 0.96 27.04
C ASP A 116 -14.88 0.04 26.95
N GLY A 117 -14.65 -1.25 26.64
CA GLY A 117 -15.70 -2.27 26.50
C GLY A 117 -16.51 -2.19 25.20
N TYR A 118 -16.11 -1.38 24.24
CA TYR A 118 -16.69 -1.31 22.92
C TYR A 118 -15.76 -1.84 21.83
N TYR A 119 -16.36 -2.46 20.82
CA TYR A 119 -15.72 -2.73 19.55
C TYR A 119 -15.96 -1.55 18.61
N TYR A 120 -14.91 -1.10 17.99
CA TYR A 120 -14.92 -0.06 16.97
C TYR A 120 -14.45 -0.66 15.65
N ILE A 121 -15.17 -0.38 14.58
CA ILE A 121 -14.75 -0.75 13.22
C ILE A 121 -14.60 0.52 12.43
N SER A 122 -13.39 0.80 12.00
CA SER A 122 -13.06 1.90 11.10
C SER A 122 -13.22 1.44 9.67
N ILE A 123 -14.05 2.12 8.90
CA ILE A 123 -14.33 1.82 7.50
C ILE A 123 -14.38 3.12 6.69
N PRO A 124 -13.74 3.20 5.51
CA PRO A 124 -14.07 4.21 4.52
C PRO A 124 -15.38 3.85 3.84
N GLU A 125 -16.15 4.85 3.48
CA GLU A 125 -17.37 4.75 2.69
C GLU A 125 -17.36 5.78 1.55
N GLY A 126 -18.20 5.62 0.52
CA GLY A 126 -18.32 6.56 -0.60
C GLY A 126 -17.23 6.48 -1.66
N GLY A 127 -16.25 5.58 -1.50
CA GLY A 127 -15.17 5.33 -2.46
C GLY A 127 -13.98 6.29 -2.35
N VAL A 128 -12.92 5.99 -3.09
CA VAL A 128 -11.60 6.64 -2.96
C VAL A 128 -11.56 8.10 -3.43
N GLY A 129 -12.53 8.53 -4.24
CA GLY A 129 -12.56 9.89 -4.81
C GLY A 129 -13.22 10.91 -3.89
N GLU A 130 -14.41 10.60 -3.39
CA GLU A 130 -15.28 11.54 -2.68
C GLU A 130 -15.82 10.97 -1.34
N GLY A 131 -15.24 9.87 -0.87
CA GLY A 131 -15.68 9.19 0.33
C GLY A 131 -15.33 9.91 1.64
N TRP A 132 -15.68 9.25 2.71
CA TRP A 132 -15.47 9.72 4.09
C TRP A 132 -15.09 8.55 4.99
N GLN A 133 -14.65 8.87 6.21
CA GLN A 133 -14.35 7.88 7.23
C GLN A 133 -15.52 7.69 8.19
N THR A 134 -15.98 6.47 8.28
CA THR A 134 -17.03 6.03 9.22
C THR A 134 -16.42 5.18 10.33
N ILE A 135 -16.96 5.32 11.52
CA ILE A 135 -16.74 4.40 12.65
C ILE A 135 -18.06 3.74 13.02
N LEU A 136 -18.02 2.43 13.13
CA LEU A 136 -19.08 1.62 13.72
C LEU A 136 -18.70 1.29 15.16
N ARG A 137 -19.63 1.38 16.12
CA ARG A 137 -19.40 1.10 17.53
C ARG A 137 -20.44 0.16 18.09
N SER A 138 -20.04 -0.87 18.84
CA SER A 138 -20.94 -1.78 19.54
C SER A 138 -20.29 -2.38 20.79
N LYS A 139 -21.11 -2.76 21.78
CA LYS A 139 -20.66 -3.59 22.91
C LYS A 139 -20.58 -5.09 22.56
N ASN A 140 -21.21 -5.50 21.48
CA ASN A 140 -21.18 -6.86 20.97
C ASN A 140 -20.50 -6.86 19.59
N ILE A 141 -19.53 -7.75 19.39
CA ILE A 141 -18.77 -7.83 18.15
C ILE A 141 -19.65 -8.15 16.92
N TYR A 142 -20.79 -8.79 17.13
CA TYR A 142 -21.79 -9.04 16.06
C TYR A 142 -22.79 -7.88 15.91
N GLY A 143 -22.67 -6.82 16.70
CA GLY A 143 -23.60 -5.69 16.67
C GLY A 143 -24.84 -5.88 17.60
N PRO A 144 -25.90 -5.06 17.44
CA PRO A 144 -26.00 -4.01 16.41
C PRO A 144 -24.99 -2.89 16.63
N TYR A 145 -24.55 -2.28 15.52
CA TYR A 145 -23.59 -1.19 15.54
C TYR A 145 -24.27 0.17 15.42
N GLU A 146 -23.85 1.10 16.27
CA GLU A 146 -24.06 2.53 16.08
C GLU A 146 -23.07 3.02 15.03
N LYS A 147 -23.49 3.95 14.18
CA LYS A 147 -22.68 4.52 13.10
C LYS A 147 -22.42 5.99 13.33
N LYS A 148 -21.19 6.46 13.07
CA LYS A 148 -20.85 7.87 12.99
C LYS A 148 -19.80 8.13 11.92
N VAL A 149 -20.01 9.17 11.10
CA VAL A 149 -18.98 9.75 10.25
C VAL A 149 -18.06 10.57 11.16
N VAL A 150 -16.74 10.40 11.01
CA VAL A 150 -15.74 11.00 11.91
C VAL A 150 -14.66 11.82 11.19
N LEU A 151 -14.57 11.71 9.87
CA LEU A 151 -13.69 12.51 9.04
C LEU A 151 -14.28 12.66 7.65
N GLU A 152 -14.37 13.87 7.18
CA GLU A 152 -14.77 14.25 5.82
C GLU A 152 -13.76 15.23 5.24
N LYS A 153 -13.82 15.45 3.92
CA LYS A 153 -13.03 16.47 3.21
C LYS A 153 -13.22 17.86 3.82
N GLY A 154 -14.46 18.21 4.17
CA GLY A 154 -14.86 19.52 4.66
C GLY A 154 -14.39 20.64 3.74
N SER A 155 -13.78 21.66 4.32
CA SER A 155 -13.26 22.83 3.61
C SER A 155 -11.91 22.60 2.92
N THR A 156 -11.32 21.40 3.06
CA THR A 156 -9.98 21.08 2.56
C THR A 156 -10.00 20.53 1.14
N ASN A 157 -8.84 20.29 0.56
CA ASN A 157 -8.67 19.55 -0.68
C ASN A 157 -8.23 18.08 -0.47
N VAL A 158 -8.26 17.58 0.77
CA VAL A 158 -7.96 16.19 1.10
C VAL A 158 -9.29 15.42 1.13
N ASN A 159 -9.64 14.82 0.02
CA ASN A 159 -10.90 14.08 -0.15
C ASN A 159 -10.69 12.57 -0.04
N GLY A 160 -11.80 11.84 0.11
CA GLY A 160 -11.85 10.39 0.06
C GLY A 160 -10.90 9.69 1.04
N PRO A 161 -10.86 10.05 2.35
CA PRO A 161 -10.00 9.34 3.30
C PRO A 161 -10.28 7.84 3.24
N HIS A 162 -9.21 7.04 3.02
CA HIS A 162 -9.36 5.63 2.67
C HIS A 162 -8.34 4.77 3.37
N GLN A 163 -8.69 3.51 3.65
CA GLN A 163 -7.87 2.51 4.33
C GLN A 163 -7.27 3.00 5.65
N GLY A 164 -8.04 3.81 6.38
CA GLY A 164 -7.57 4.47 7.58
C GLY A 164 -7.44 3.55 8.78
N ALA A 165 -6.50 3.88 9.67
CA ALA A 165 -6.29 3.19 10.93
C ALA A 165 -5.98 4.16 12.06
N LEU A 166 -6.67 3.99 13.19
CA LEU A 166 -6.34 4.64 14.45
C LEU A 166 -5.09 3.98 15.04
N VAL A 167 -4.18 4.80 15.54
CA VAL A 167 -2.98 4.38 16.28
C VAL A 167 -2.78 5.31 17.46
N ASP A 168 -2.19 4.80 18.52
CA ASP A 168 -1.80 5.58 19.69
C ASP A 168 -0.28 5.57 19.89
N THR A 169 0.22 6.63 20.52
CA THR A 169 1.62 6.70 20.93
C THR A 169 1.79 6.14 22.34
N PRO A 170 3.01 5.76 22.74
CA PRO A 170 3.28 5.38 24.12
C PRO A 170 2.90 6.47 25.15
N GLU A 171 2.83 7.73 24.72
CA GLU A 171 2.45 8.90 25.53
C GLU A 171 0.94 9.14 25.55
N GLY A 172 0.14 8.28 24.90
CA GLY A 172 -1.31 8.32 24.94
C GLY A 172 -1.96 9.27 23.93
N GLU A 173 -1.19 9.84 22.99
CA GLU A 173 -1.76 10.59 21.87
C GLU A 173 -2.37 9.66 20.86
N TRP A 174 -3.48 10.08 20.26
CA TRP A 174 -4.15 9.34 19.20
C TRP A 174 -3.95 9.99 17.85
N TRP A 175 -3.77 9.14 16.83
CA TRP A 175 -3.50 9.55 15.46
C TRP A 175 -4.27 8.66 14.50
N PHE A 176 -4.50 9.16 13.28
CA PHE A 176 -5.17 8.43 12.23
C PHE A 176 -4.39 8.51 10.93
N TYR A 177 -3.92 7.37 10.44
CA TYR A 177 -3.37 7.26 9.10
C TYR A 177 -4.47 7.01 8.10
N HIS A 178 -4.42 7.67 6.96
CA HIS A 178 -5.25 7.37 5.81
C HIS A 178 -4.53 7.75 4.53
N PHE A 179 -5.03 7.35 3.37
CA PHE A 179 -4.55 7.91 2.12
C PHE A 179 -5.62 8.75 1.44
N GLN A 180 -5.17 9.59 0.50
CA GLN A 180 -5.94 10.28 -0.52
C GLN A 180 -5.47 9.81 -1.88
N LEU A 181 -6.38 9.50 -2.79
CA LEU A 181 -6.02 9.27 -4.19
C LEU A 181 -5.78 10.61 -4.89
N THR A 182 -4.58 10.80 -5.40
CA THR A 182 -4.14 12.04 -6.04
C THR A 182 -3.36 11.71 -7.32
N GLU A 183 -3.96 11.94 -8.48
CA GLU A 183 -3.27 11.74 -9.73
C GLU A 183 -2.26 12.86 -10.01
N PRO A 184 -1.05 12.57 -10.54
CA PRO A 184 -0.50 11.25 -10.89
C PRO A 184 0.27 10.56 -9.74
N LEU A 185 0.28 11.11 -8.52
CA LEU A 185 1.10 10.63 -7.40
C LEU A 185 0.56 9.32 -6.80
N GLY A 186 -0.68 8.95 -7.12
CA GLY A 186 -1.34 7.77 -6.60
C GLY A 186 -1.91 7.99 -5.19
N ARG A 187 -1.72 7.01 -4.30
CA ARG A 187 -2.28 7.01 -2.95
C ARG A 187 -1.32 7.67 -1.96
N VAL A 188 -1.50 8.98 -1.78
CA VAL A 188 -0.68 9.79 -0.88
C VAL A 188 -1.16 9.59 0.56
N VAL A 189 -0.24 9.22 1.46
CA VAL A 189 -0.54 8.97 2.87
C VAL A 189 -0.58 10.28 3.66
N HIS A 190 -1.61 10.42 4.48
CA HIS A 190 -1.81 11.50 5.43
C HIS A 190 -1.79 10.98 6.86
N LEU A 191 -1.36 11.82 7.79
CA LEU A 191 -1.45 11.60 9.22
C LEU A 191 -2.29 12.72 9.84
N GLN A 192 -3.38 12.34 10.52
CA GLN A 192 -4.28 13.26 11.19
C GLN A 192 -4.18 13.12 12.70
N PRO A 193 -4.23 14.20 13.49
CA PRO A 193 -4.43 14.09 14.92
C PRO A 193 -5.82 13.48 15.19
N ALA A 194 -5.95 12.76 16.29
CA ALA A 194 -7.23 12.23 16.73
C ALA A 194 -7.39 12.39 18.23
N HIS A 195 -8.62 12.61 18.68
CA HIS A 195 -8.94 12.62 20.12
C HIS A 195 -10.32 11.97 20.35
N TRP A 196 -10.55 11.50 21.56
CA TRP A 196 -11.79 10.86 21.91
C TRP A 196 -12.73 11.84 22.62
N LYS A 197 -13.97 11.94 22.11
CA LYS A 197 -15.04 12.75 22.68
C LYS A 197 -16.33 11.93 22.73
N ASP A 198 -16.95 11.81 23.91
CA ASP A 198 -18.21 11.06 24.09
C ASP A 198 -18.18 9.61 23.57
N GLY A 199 -17.00 8.98 23.68
CA GLY A 199 -16.76 7.60 23.20
C GLY A 199 -16.65 7.47 21.69
N TRP A 200 -16.38 8.56 20.97
CA TRP A 200 -16.12 8.56 19.53
C TRP A 200 -14.80 9.27 19.22
N PRO A 201 -14.05 8.80 18.23
CA PRO A 201 -12.89 9.55 17.76
C PRO A 201 -13.36 10.75 16.93
N VAL A 202 -12.75 11.89 17.17
CA VAL A 202 -12.75 13.06 16.27
C VAL A 202 -11.40 13.08 15.59
N ILE A 203 -11.39 13.01 14.27
CA ILE A 203 -10.17 12.87 13.47
C ILE A 203 -9.93 14.16 12.71
N GLY A 204 -8.71 14.72 12.83
CA GLY A 204 -8.42 16.06 12.32
C GLY A 204 -9.00 17.14 13.25
N VAL A 205 -9.60 18.17 12.70
CA VAL A 205 -10.19 19.29 13.44
C VAL A 205 -11.65 19.47 13.07
N ASP A 206 -12.52 19.46 14.06
CA ASP A 206 -13.96 19.76 13.93
C ASP A 206 -14.14 21.30 13.93
N ILE A 207 -14.10 21.92 12.74
CA ILE A 207 -14.07 23.40 12.58
C ILE A 207 -15.44 24.00 12.84
N ASP A 208 -16.49 23.35 12.39
CA ASP A 208 -17.89 23.86 12.46
C ASP A 208 -18.69 23.27 13.63
N MET A 209 -18.03 22.47 14.48
CA MET A 209 -18.59 21.82 15.67
C MET A 209 -19.76 20.87 15.37
N ASN A 210 -19.79 20.27 14.19
CA ASN A 210 -20.80 19.27 13.83
C ASN A 210 -20.45 17.86 14.34
N GLY A 211 -19.27 17.68 14.93
CA GLY A 211 -18.77 16.40 15.45
C GLY A 211 -18.08 15.55 14.40
N ILE A 212 -17.80 16.08 13.21
CA ILE A 212 -17.05 15.46 12.12
C ILE A 212 -15.76 16.26 11.93
N GLY A 213 -14.62 15.60 11.93
CA GLY A 213 -13.35 16.29 11.72
C GLY A 213 -13.05 16.52 10.24
N GLU A 214 -12.20 17.51 10.00
CA GLU A 214 -11.62 17.82 8.69
C GLU A 214 -10.10 17.58 8.72
N PRO A 215 -9.48 17.14 7.60
CA PRO A 215 -8.04 16.93 7.54
C PRO A 215 -7.24 18.19 7.81
N VAL A 216 -6.12 18.05 8.52
CA VAL A 216 -5.14 19.12 8.71
C VAL A 216 -3.97 18.95 7.74
N LYS A 217 -3.45 20.07 7.21
CA LYS A 217 -2.24 20.06 6.37
C LYS A 217 -0.95 20.15 7.17
N VAL A 218 -1.03 20.78 8.33
CA VAL A 218 0.11 21.01 9.23
C VAL A 218 -0.36 20.80 10.65
N TRP A 219 0.42 20.07 11.43
CA TRP A 219 0.15 19.80 12.84
C TRP A 219 1.44 19.61 13.62
N THR A 220 1.34 19.66 14.93
CA THR A 220 2.45 19.29 15.82
C THR A 220 2.81 17.82 15.60
N LYS A 221 4.09 17.51 15.52
CA LYS A 221 4.58 16.15 15.33
C LYS A 221 4.16 15.26 16.49
N PRO A 222 3.80 13.98 16.24
CA PRO A 222 3.48 13.02 17.29
C PRO A 222 4.55 12.94 18.37
N ASN A 223 4.13 12.94 19.64
CA ASN A 223 5.02 12.65 20.74
C ASN A 223 5.16 11.13 20.88
N THR A 224 6.31 10.61 20.49
CA THR A 224 6.64 9.17 20.60
C THR A 224 7.60 8.88 21.76
N GLY A 225 7.85 9.87 22.63
CA GLY A 225 8.86 9.77 23.69
C GLY A 225 10.31 9.78 23.17
N LYS A 226 10.51 9.86 21.85
CA LYS A 226 11.83 9.84 21.22
C LYS A 226 12.03 11.05 20.30
N LYS A 227 13.23 11.63 20.35
CA LYS A 227 13.65 12.61 19.34
C LYS A 227 14.17 11.84 18.13
N VAL A 228 13.51 11.99 17.00
CA VAL A 228 13.97 11.45 15.73
C VAL A 228 14.30 12.60 14.78
N PRO A 229 15.37 12.49 13.97
CA PRO A 229 15.72 13.52 13.01
C PRO A 229 14.60 13.65 11.95
N VAL A 230 14.50 14.84 11.37
CA VAL A 230 13.68 15.02 10.18
C VAL A 230 14.36 14.26 9.03
N SER A 231 13.63 13.42 8.35
CA SER A 231 14.08 12.71 7.16
C SER A 231 13.13 12.95 6.01
N PHE A 232 13.67 12.93 4.80
CA PHE A 232 12.91 13.06 3.58
C PHE A 232 13.03 11.74 2.78
N PRO A 233 12.03 11.41 1.95
CA PRO A 233 12.17 10.31 1.02
C PRO A 233 13.41 10.51 0.16
N GLN A 234 14.19 9.46 -0.01
CA GLN A 234 15.37 9.51 -0.86
C GLN A 234 14.93 9.57 -2.32
N GLY A 235 15.45 10.54 -3.07
CA GLY A 235 15.06 10.79 -4.45
C GLY A 235 16.03 10.23 -5.50
N GLY A 236 17.26 9.87 -5.09
CA GLY A 236 18.29 9.34 -5.99
C GLY A 236 19.12 8.24 -5.34
N ASP A 237 19.90 7.53 -6.14
CA ASP A 237 20.79 6.48 -5.69
C ASP A 237 22.07 6.45 -6.55
N SER A 238 23.23 6.38 -5.91
CA SER A 238 24.51 6.18 -6.56
C SER A 238 24.89 4.69 -6.69
N PHE A 239 24.05 3.80 -6.14
CA PHE A 239 24.28 2.35 -6.12
C PHE A 239 25.63 1.92 -5.53
N ASP A 240 26.11 2.66 -4.55
CA ASP A 240 27.36 2.35 -3.84
C ASP A 240 27.19 1.27 -2.75
N SER A 241 25.96 1.04 -2.31
CA SER A 241 25.58 -0.01 -1.36
C SER A 241 25.39 -1.36 -2.06
N PRO A 242 25.75 -2.48 -1.41
CA PRO A 242 25.41 -3.81 -1.93
C PRO A 242 23.91 -4.15 -1.84
N GLU A 243 23.13 -3.32 -1.15
CA GLU A 243 21.69 -3.49 -0.95
C GLU A 243 20.92 -2.31 -1.54
N LEU A 244 19.75 -2.58 -2.09
CA LEU A 244 18.84 -1.54 -2.55
C LEU A 244 18.30 -0.74 -1.37
N ASN A 245 18.27 0.59 -1.53
CA ASN A 245 17.65 1.49 -0.57
C ASN A 245 16.12 1.34 -0.60
N LEU A 246 15.44 1.77 0.48
CA LEU A 246 14.00 1.54 0.71
C LEU A 246 13.05 2.22 -0.28
N GLN A 247 13.51 3.21 -1.05
CA GLN A 247 12.68 3.85 -2.09
C GLN A 247 12.44 2.95 -3.29
N TRP A 248 13.27 1.92 -3.49
CA TRP A 248 13.21 1.08 -4.66
C TRP A 248 12.22 -0.07 -4.52
N GLN A 249 11.50 -0.34 -5.58
CA GLN A 249 10.56 -1.44 -5.70
C GLN A 249 10.66 -2.05 -7.10
N PHE A 250 10.67 -3.38 -7.16
CA PHE A 250 10.48 -4.05 -8.45
C PHE A 250 8.99 -4.03 -8.83
N ASN A 251 8.71 -3.83 -10.12
CA ASN A 251 7.35 -3.86 -10.64
C ASN A 251 6.69 -5.23 -10.44
N HIS A 252 7.48 -6.29 -10.46
CA HIS A 252 7.10 -7.67 -10.23
C HIS A 252 8.08 -8.35 -9.27
N ASN A 253 7.87 -9.64 -8.98
CA ASN A 253 8.85 -10.41 -8.23
C ASN A 253 10.11 -10.59 -9.09
N PRO A 254 11.26 -10.02 -8.70
CA PRO A 254 12.50 -10.18 -9.42
C PRO A 254 13.04 -11.60 -9.28
N SER A 255 13.96 -11.96 -10.16
CA SER A 255 14.89 -13.08 -9.95
C SER A 255 16.21 -12.49 -9.52
N ASP A 256 16.78 -12.97 -8.42
CA ASP A 256 18.06 -12.48 -7.89
C ASP A 256 19.23 -12.73 -8.87
N ALA A 257 19.05 -13.64 -9.81
CA ALA A 257 20.00 -13.89 -10.88
C ALA A 257 20.00 -12.83 -11.99
N ASP A 258 19.02 -11.94 -12.01
CA ASP A 258 18.77 -11.02 -13.12
C ASP A 258 19.04 -9.54 -12.78
N TRP A 259 19.54 -9.27 -11.59
CA TRP A 259 20.02 -7.94 -11.19
C TRP A 259 21.21 -8.05 -10.20
N ASN A 260 22.03 -6.99 -10.11
CA ASN A 260 23.20 -7.00 -9.26
C ASN A 260 23.67 -5.57 -8.92
N LEU A 261 24.19 -5.37 -7.70
CA LEU A 261 24.77 -4.11 -7.20
C LEU A 261 26.26 -4.24 -6.85
N THR A 262 26.82 -5.44 -6.88
CA THR A 262 28.16 -5.72 -6.41
C THR A 262 29.15 -6.05 -7.53
N GLU A 263 28.67 -6.41 -8.71
CA GLU A 263 29.52 -6.74 -9.86
C GLU A 263 30.32 -5.51 -10.35
N ARG A 264 29.68 -4.32 -10.31
CA ARG A 264 30.32 -3.04 -10.60
C ARG A 264 29.84 -2.00 -9.59
N LYS A 265 30.69 -1.62 -8.67
CA LYS A 265 30.37 -0.62 -7.64
C LYS A 265 29.89 0.70 -8.27
N GLY A 266 28.85 1.28 -7.71
CA GLY A 266 28.23 2.52 -8.22
C GLY A 266 27.33 2.32 -9.42
N TRP A 267 26.99 1.07 -9.76
CA TRP A 267 26.13 0.73 -10.88
C TRP A 267 25.09 -0.32 -10.50
N LEU A 268 23.89 -0.12 -10.96
CA LEU A 268 22.86 -1.17 -10.97
C LEU A 268 22.95 -1.94 -12.28
N LEU A 269 23.18 -3.23 -12.18
CA LEU A 269 23.09 -4.13 -13.33
C LEU A 269 21.68 -4.72 -13.39
N LEU A 270 21.02 -4.56 -14.52
CA LEU A 270 19.75 -5.20 -14.84
C LEU A 270 19.91 -6.01 -16.12
N LYS A 271 19.62 -7.30 -16.08
CA LYS A 271 19.58 -8.11 -17.31
C LYS A 271 18.34 -7.79 -18.14
N ALA A 272 18.54 -7.60 -19.42
CA ALA A 272 17.43 -7.48 -20.36
C ALA A 272 16.72 -8.83 -20.49
N LEU A 273 15.48 -8.90 -20.02
CA LEU A 273 14.62 -10.06 -20.12
C LEU A 273 13.56 -9.84 -21.21
N LYS A 274 13.20 -10.92 -21.90
CA LYS A 274 12.12 -10.84 -22.89
C LYS A 274 10.80 -10.52 -22.20
N ALA A 275 10.11 -9.51 -22.71
CA ALA A 275 8.77 -9.12 -22.26
C ALA A 275 7.96 -8.62 -23.48
N ASP A 276 6.67 -8.91 -23.51
CA ASP A 276 5.78 -8.50 -24.60
C ASP A 276 5.52 -6.99 -24.59
N HIS A 277 5.56 -6.38 -23.41
CA HIS A 277 5.43 -4.94 -23.19
C HIS A 277 6.07 -4.53 -21.86
N LEU A 278 6.32 -3.24 -21.66
CA LEU A 278 7.02 -2.69 -20.50
C LEU A 278 6.41 -3.15 -19.16
N ARG A 279 5.09 -3.12 -19.03
CA ARG A 279 4.40 -3.50 -17.76
C ARG A 279 4.56 -4.98 -17.41
N ALA A 280 4.90 -5.85 -18.35
CA ALA A 280 5.18 -7.25 -18.10
C ALA A 280 6.68 -7.51 -17.79
N SER A 281 7.53 -6.50 -17.86
CA SER A 281 8.97 -6.63 -17.58
C SER A 281 9.20 -6.90 -16.11
N ARG A 282 9.92 -7.99 -15.79
CA ARG A 282 10.11 -8.47 -14.41
C ARG A 282 11.27 -7.82 -13.67
N ASN A 283 12.24 -7.28 -14.39
CA ASN A 283 13.41 -6.60 -13.80
C ASN A 283 13.36 -5.08 -13.99
N MET A 284 12.18 -4.50 -13.93
CA MET A 284 11.98 -3.06 -13.91
C MET A 284 12.01 -2.55 -12.46
N LEU A 285 12.99 -1.70 -12.16
CA LEU A 285 13.13 -1.05 -10.86
C LEU A 285 12.40 0.29 -10.86
N THR A 286 11.58 0.53 -9.86
CA THR A 286 10.71 1.70 -9.77
C THR A 286 10.85 2.41 -8.42
N GLN A 287 10.53 3.69 -8.39
CA GLN A 287 10.29 4.46 -7.16
C GLN A 287 9.06 5.34 -7.32
N LYS A 288 8.47 5.76 -6.22
CA LYS A 288 7.32 6.67 -6.22
C LYS A 288 7.73 8.08 -6.66
N CYS A 289 6.88 8.71 -7.46
CA CYS A 289 6.97 10.16 -7.68
C CYS A 289 6.65 10.89 -6.36
N ILE A 290 7.50 11.84 -5.99
CA ILE A 290 7.37 12.62 -4.73
C ILE A 290 6.77 14.00 -4.94
N GLY A 291 6.44 14.37 -6.17
CA GLY A 291 5.85 15.65 -6.54
C GLY A 291 5.30 15.66 -7.96
N TYR A 292 4.62 16.73 -8.31
CA TYR A 292 4.04 16.95 -9.65
C TYR A 292 5.07 17.34 -10.69
N GLU A 293 6.21 17.83 -10.25
CA GLU A 293 7.31 18.29 -11.10
C GLU A 293 8.63 17.71 -10.59
N GLY A 294 9.53 17.41 -11.50
CA GLY A 294 10.85 16.91 -11.18
C GLY A 294 11.66 16.58 -12.43
N THR A 295 12.95 16.40 -12.22
CA THR A 295 13.88 15.92 -13.24
C THR A 295 14.49 14.63 -12.76
N VAL A 296 14.47 13.61 -13.60
CA VAL A 296 15.13 12.32 -13.35
C VAL A 296 16.23 12.15 -14.39
N THR A 297 17.43 11.81 -13.94
CA THR A 297 18.57 11.54 -14.79
C THR A 297 19.16 10.18 -14.46
N THR A 298 19.69 9.51 -15.47
CA THR A 298 20.46 8.26 -15.32
C THR A 298 21.61 8.24 -16.30
N GLU A 299 22.67 7.61 -15.90
CA GLU A 299 23.76 7.20 -16.80
C GLU A 299 23.56 5.72 -17.15
N MET A 300 23.78 5.35 -18.40
CA MET A 300 23.53 4.00 -18.87
C MET A 300 24.71 3.51 -19.71
N ASP A 301 25.31 2.39 -19.28
CA ASP A 301 26.37 1.72 -20.05
C ASP A 301 25.73 0.74 -21.05
N MET A 302 25.95 0.98 -22.32
CA MET A 302 25.42 0.18 -23.43
C MET A 302 26.49 -0.67 -24.13
N SER A 303 27.71 -0.71 -23.61
CA SER A 303 28.87 -1.35 -24.26
C SER A 303 28.66 -2.86 -24.54
N SER A 304 27.92 -3.54 -23.65
CA SER A 304 27.63 -4.97 -23.75
C SER A 304 26.29 -5.31 -24.40
N TRP A 305 25.55 -4.32 -24.92
CA TRP A 305 24.23 -4.55 -25.47
C TRP A 305 24.25 -5.36 -26.77
N THR A 306 23.29 -6.24 -26.89
CA THR A 306 23.03 -7.05 -28.06
C THR A 306 21.78 -6.58 -28.79
N GLU A 307 21.54 -7.10 -29.99
CA GLU A 307 20.44 -6.75 -30.86
C GLU A 307 19.07 -6.95 -30.16
N GLY A 308 18.18 -5.97 -30.31
CA GLY A 308 16.83 -5.97 -29.75
C GLY A 308 16.73 -5.52 -28.28
N GLN A 309 17.85 -5.30 -27.59
CA GLN A 309 17.80 -4.80 -26.21
C GLN A 309 17.42 -3.33 -26.15
N ARG A 310 16.61 -3.00 -25.15
CA ARG A 310 16.18 -1.63 -24.88
C ARG A 310 16.06 -1.39 -23.37
N ALA A 311 16.37 -0.18 -22.94
CA ALA A 311 16.16 0.31 -21.59
C ALA A 311 16.02 1.82 -21.56
N GLY A 312 15.49 2.37 -20.48
CA GLY A 312 15.31 3.81 -20.35
C GLY A 312 14.62 4.21 -19.05
N LEU A 313 14.19 5.46 -18.99
CA LEU A 313 13.42 6.04 -17.90
C LEU A 313 11.96 6.21 -18.31
N PHE A 314 11.06 5.73 -17.47
CA PHE A 314 9.63 5.73 -17.75
C PHE A 314 8.83 6.20 -16.53
N CYS A 315 7.83 7.06 -16.76
CA CYS A 315 6.72 7.23 -15.84
C CYS A 315 5.71 6.12 -16.10
N ILE A 316 5.36 5.34 -15.08
CA ILE A 316 4.49 4.18 -15.21
C ILE A 316 3.30 4.27 -14.27
N GLY A 317 2.11 4.06 -14.82
CA GLY A 317 0.84 4.01 -14.13
C GLY A 317 -0.13 3.12 -14.92
N ASN A 318 -1.37 3.55 -15.07
CA ASN A 318 -2.32 2.93 -16.01
C ASN A 318 -1.83 3.07 -17.46
N LEU A 319 -1.25 4.20 -17.78
CA LEU A 319 -0.48 4.47 -18.99
C LEU A 319 1.01 4.54 -18.62
N PHE A 320 1.87 4.43 -19.61
CA PHE A 320 3.30 4.65 -19.40
C PHE A 320 3.93 5.43 -20.55
N ASN A 321 4.81 6.34 -20.18
CA ASN A 321 5.51 7.21 -21.14
C ASN A 321 6.97 7.30 -20.72
N GLY A 322 7.87 7.35 -21.69
CA GLY A 322 9.27 7.44 -21.36
C GLY A 322 10.19 7.66 -22.55
N ILE A 323 11.45 7.75 -22.19
CA ILE A 323 12.58 7.89 -23.10
C ILE A 323 13.55 6.75 -22.89
N GLY A 324 14.05 6.16 -23.94
CA GLY A 324 14.97 5.03 -23.86
C GLY A 324 15.89 4.92 -25.05
N ILE A 325 16.80 3.97 -24.96
CA ILE A 325 17.70 3.55 -26.04
C ILE A 325 17.31 2.14 -26.47
N LEU A 326 17.26 1.93 -27.77
CA LEU A 326 17.06 0.63 -28.44
C LEU A 326 18.30 0.33 -29.30
N LYS A 327 18.81 -0.90 -29.20
CA LYS A 327 19.80 -1.40 -30.15
C LYS A 327 19.12 -2.18 -31.28
N GLU A 328 19.26 -1.71 -32.50
CA GLU A 328 18.65 -2.32 -33.67
C GLU A 328 19.53 -2.12 -34.91
N ASN A 329 19.70 -3.20 -35.70
CA ASN A 329 20.55 -3.20 -36.92
C ASN A 329 21.98 -2.71 -36.63
N GLY A 330 22.55 -3.10 -35.48
CA GLY A 330 23.89 -2.72 -35.04
C GLY A 330 24.05 -1.27 -34.61
N LYS A 331 22.95 -0.51 -34.49
CA LYS A 331 22.93 0.91 -34.14
C LYS A 331 22.11 1.13 -32.86
N ASN A 332 22.44 2.22 -32.15
CA ASN A 332 21.65 2.68 -30.99
C ASN A 332 20.72 3.80 -31.43
N TYR A 333 19.45 3.67 -31.05
CA TYR A 333 18.41 4.65 -31.32
C TYR A 333 17.85 5.20 -30.01
N LEU A 334 17.81 6.52 -29.92
CA LEU A 334 16.98 7.18 -28.92
C LEU A 334 15.52 7.06 -29.34
N TYR A 335 14.63 6.61 -28.46
CA TYR A 335 13.21 6.54 -28.75
C TYR A 335 12.37 7.17 -27.64
N LEU A 336 11.22 7.70 -28.02
CA LEU A 336 10.16 8.08 -27.12
C LEU A 336 9.04 7.05 -27.25
N GLU A 337 8.50 6.65 -26.13
CA GLU A 337 7.39 5.69 -26.09
C GLU A 337 6.20 6.32 -25.36
N ASN A 338 5.02 6.20 -25.96
CA ASN A 338 3.76 6.63 -25.39
C ASN A 338 2.80 5.44 -25.37
N ASN A 339 2.50 4.97 -24.17
CA ASN A 339 1.57 3.87 -23.91
C ASN A 339 1.78 2.63 -24.80
N GLY A 340 3.03 2.20 -24.93
CA GLY A 340 3.39 1.01 -25.73
C GLY A 340 3.59 1.28 -27.23
N SER A 341 3.40 2.50 -27.68
CA SER A 341 3.67 2.89 -29.05
C SER A 341 4.87 3.81 -29.11
N ALA A 342 5.90 3.41 -29.85
CA ALA A 342 7.01 4.30 -30.14
C ALA A 342 6.54 5.46 -31.04
N VAL A 343 6.79 6.69 -30.60
CA VAL A 343 6.32 7.90 -31.29
C VAL A 343 7.43 8.65 -32.01
N SER A 344 8.70 8.33 -31.71
CA SER A 344 9.85 8.93 -32.36
C SER A 344 11.10 8.08 -32.22
N TYR A 345 11.89 7.99 -33.26
CA TYR A 345 13.22 7.35 -33.26
C TYR A 345 14.26 8.29 -33.82
N THR A 346 15.38 8.42 -33.11
CA THR A 346 16.54 9.19 -33.59
C THR A 346 17.79 8.34 -33.42
N HIS A 347 18.54 8.14 -34.51
CA HIS A 347 19.81 7.43 -34.48
C HIS A 347 20.83 8.23 -33.66
N LEU A 348 21.40 7.61 -32.64
CA LEU A 348 22.51 8.16 -31.86
C LEU A 348 23.84 7.86 -32.60
N ARG A 349 24.56 8.92 -32.96
CA ARG A 349 25.95 8.78 -33.40
C ARG A 349 26.85 8.77 -32.19
N ALA A 350 27.85 7.86 -32.18
CA ALA A 350 28.94 7.99 -31.21
C ALA A 350 29.62 9.35 -31.45
N HIS A 351 29.80 10.15 -30.44
CA HIS A 351 30.75 11.25 -30.50
C HIS A 351 32.15 10.64 -30.46
N GLU A 352 32.92 10.85 -31.51
CA GLU A 352 34.34 10.57 -31.58
C GLU A 352 35.10 11.44 -30.57
#